data_077d47589ea5d83209895e92a3d43f23
#
_entry.id   077d47589ea5d83209895e92a3d43f23
#
_cell.length_a   1.000
_cell.length_b   1.000
_cell.length_c   1.000
_cell.angle_alpha   90.00
_cell.angle_beta   90.00
_cell.angle_gamma   90.00
#
_symmetry.space_group_name_H-M   'P 1'
#
loop_
_entity.id
_entity.type
_entity.pdbx_description
1 polymer ?
#
loop_
_entity_poly.entity_id
_entity_poly.type
_entity_poly.pdbx_seq_one_letter_code
_entity_poly.pdbx_strand_id
1 'polypeptide(L)'
;MKILIAEDDFASRKFMSRFLSKYGECDVTVDGTEAVEAFLMALDSDESYDLVCLDIMMPELDGYQVLKTIRDIEKERNIPEEKASKVIMTTALNEGRNVTKAFELGCVAYAGKPIDQEKFENVLRKLALI
;
A
#
# COMPACT_ATOMS: atom_id res chain seq x y z
N MET A 1 3.47 5.89 13.00
CA MET A 1 2.83 5.68 11.69
C MET A 1 2.20 4.30 11.66
N LYS A 2 1.05 4.18 11.04
CA LYS A 2 0.35 2.90 10.90
C LYS A 2 0.41 2.45 9.44
N ILE A 3 0.84 1.20 9.21
CA ILE A 3 1.21 0.69 7.88
C ILE A 3 0.44 -0.59 7.58
N LEU A 4 -0.16 -0.64 6.38
CA LEU A 4 -0.76 -1.87 5.86
C LEU A 4 0.12 -2.41 4.74
N ILE A 5 0.44 -3.70 4.81
CA ILE A 5 1.22 -4.39 3.78
C ILE A 5 0.34 -5.49 3.19
N ALA A 6 0.15 -5.47 1.88
CA ALA A 6 -0.59 -6.51 1.16
C ALA A 6 0.36 -7.18 0.17
N GLU A 7 0.73 -8.42 0.43
CA GLU A 7 1.74 -9.16 -0.32
C GLU A 7 1.49 -10.65 -0.16
N ASP A 8 1.27 -11.37 -1.25
CA ASP A 8 1.00 -12.81 -1.20
C ASP A 8 2.27 -13.67 -1.11
N ASP A 9 3.42 -13.15 -1.53
CA ASP A 9 4.69 -13.88 -1.42
C ASP A 9 5.24 -13.79 -0.01
N PHE A 10 5.45 -14.95 0.62
CA PHE A 10 5.89 -15.01 2.02
C PHE A 10 7.21 -14.27 2.26
N ALA A 11 8.21 -14.48 1.41
CA ALA A 11 9.52 -13.86 1.58
C ALA A 11 9.44 -12.34 1.45
N SER A 12 8.72 -11.85 0.44
CA SER A 12 8.50 -10.41 0.23
C SER A 12 7.74 -9.78 1.38
N ARG A 13 6.69 -10.45 1.87
CA ARG A 13 5.88 -9.99 3.00
C ARG A 13 6.72 -9.84 4.25
N LYS A 14 7.55 -10.85 4.55
CA LYS A 14 8.43 -10.84 5.72
C LYS A 14 9.47 -9.73 5.62
N PHE A 15 10.07 -9.57 4.44
CA PHE A 15 11.04 -8.51 4.19
C PHE A 15 10.42 -7.13 4.43
N MET A 16 9.26 -6.86 3.83
CA MET A 16 8.60 -5.57 3.96
C MET A 16 8.19 -5.29 5.41
N SER A 17 7.68 -6.29 6.10
CA SER A 17 7.28 -6.16 7.50
C SER A 17 8.47 -5.80 8.39
N ARG A 18 9.59 -6.49 8.22
CA ARG A 18 10.82 -6.20 8.99
C ARG A 18 11.38 -4.82 8.68
N PHE A 19 11.41 -4.49 7.39
CA PHE A 19 11.93 -3.21 6.93
C PHE A 19 11.10 -2.04 7.48
N LEU A 20 9.79 -2.11 7.31
CA LEU A 20 8.90 -0.99 7.67
C LEU A 20 8.58 -0.92 9.16
N SER A 21 8.78 -2.00 9.92
CA SER A 21 8.47 -2.00 11.36
C SER A 21 9.29 -1.00 12.16
N LYS A 22 10.45 -0.58 11.66
CA LYS A 22 11.24 0.48 12.31
C LYS A 22 10.60 1.87 12.17
N TYR A 23 9.62 2.02 11.28
CA TYR A 23 8.94 3.31 11.06
C TYR A 23 7.54 3.36 11.63
N GLY A 24 6.95 2.22 11.96
CA GLY A 24 5.60 2.19 12.48
C GLY A 24 5.06 0.80 12.71
N GLU A 25 3.82 0.73 13.15
CA GLU A 25 3.11 -0.51 13.36
C GLU A 25 2.63 -1.06 12.01
N CYS A 26 2.98 -2.32 11.72
CA CYS A 26 2.63 -2.95 10.45
C CYS A 26 1.57 -4.03 10.64
N ASP A 27 0.50 -3.94 9.88
CA ASP A 27 -0.47 -5.02 9.71
C ASP A 27 -0.20 -5.66 8.36
N VAL A 28 -0.18 -6.98 8.31
CA VAL A 28 0.22 -7.74 7.13
C VAL A 28 -0.94 -8.56 6.62
N THR A 29 -1.22 -8.48 5.33
CA THR A 29 -2.28 -9.23 4.67
C THR A 29 -1.71 -10.00 3.48
N VAL A 30 -2.38 -11.07 3.07
CA VAL A 30 -1.88 -12.01 2.07
C VAL A 30 -2.58 -11.94 0.72
N ASP A 31 -3.71 -11.25 0.66
CA ASP A 31 -4.46 -11.08 -0.59
C ASP A 31 -5.25 -9.77 -0.58
N GLY A 32 -5.87 -9.46 -1.71
CA GLY A 32 -6.59 -8.20 -1.87
C GLY A 32 -7.84 -8.09 -1.00
N THR A 33 -8.54 -9.19 -0.78
CA THR A 33 -9.75 -9.20 0.06
C THR A 33 -9.38 -8.88 1.50
N GLU A 34 -8.34 -9.53 2.04
CA GLU A 34 -7.85 -9.22 3.39
C GLU A 34 -7.41 -7.76 3.51
N ALA A 35 -6.76 -7.23 2.46
CA ALA A 35 -6.29 -5.85 2.48
C ALA A 35 -7.46 -4.87 2.60
N VAL A 36 -8.53 -5.07 1.83
CA VAL A 36 -9.72 -4.22 1.89
C VAL A 36 -10.38 -4.33 3.26
N GLU A 37 -10.52 -5.54 3.79
CA GLU A 37 -11.09 -5.76 5.13
C GLU A 37 -10.28 -5.05 6.22
N ALA A 38 -8.95 -5.17 6.17
CA ALA A 38 -8.08 -4.49 7.12
C ALA A 38 -8.22 -2.98 7.04
N PHE A 39 -8.31 -2.44 5.82
CA PHE A 39 -8.49 -1.02 5.61
C PHE A 39 -9.79 -0.50 6.21
N LEU A 40 -10.90 -1.21 5.98
CA LEU A 40 -12.20 -0.86 6.54
C LEU A 40 -12.21 -0.93 8.06
N MET A 41 -11.65 -1.99 8.63
CA MET A 41 -11.58 -2.15 10.09
C MET A 41 -10.78 -1.02 10.73
N ALA A 42 -9.70 -0.60 10.10
CA ALA A 42 -8.89 0.51 10.60
C ALA A 42 -9.68 1.82 10.59
N LEU A 43 -10.41 2.10 9.52
CA LEU A 43 -11.26 3.29 9.46
C LEU A 43 -12.35 3.28 10.52
N ASP A 44 -12.99 2.12 10.73
CA ASP A 44 -14.05 1.97 11.72
C ASP A 44 -13.56 2.13 13.15
N SER A 45 -12.27 1.91 13.38
CA SER A 45 -11.63 2.04 14.71
C SER A 45 -10.91 3.37 14.90
N ASP A 46 -11.07 4.33 13.99
CA ASP A 46 -10.33 5.60 13.98
C ASP A 46 -8.81 5.42 14.01
N GLU A 47 -8.33 4.34 13.40
CA GLU A 47 -6.92 4.00 13.31
C GLU A 47 -6.49 3.83 11.86
N SER A 48 -6.85 4.79 11.01
CA SER A 48 -6.57 4.70 9.58
C SER A 48 -5.08 4.56 9.28
N TYR A 49 -4.78 3.89 8.18
CA TYR A 49 -3.40 3.70 7.75
C TYR A 49 -2.82 4.97 7.14
N ASP A 50 -1.59 5.29 7.52
CA ASP A 50 -0.81 6.37 6.91
C ASP A 50 -0.21 5.91 5.60
N LEU A 51 0.25 4.65 5.57
CA LEU A 51 0.92 4.07 4.41
C LEU A 51 0.30 2.70 4.11
N VAL A 52 0.02 2.47 2.83
CA VAL A 52 -0.43 1.17 2.32
C VAL A 52 0.52 0.74 1.21
N CYS A 53 1.17 -0.42 1.39
CA CYS A 53 2.04 -1.00 0.37
C CYS A 53 1.29 -2.18 -0.27
N LEU A 54 0.99 -2.07 -1.56
CA LEU A 54 0.21 -3.06 -2.29
C LEU A 54 1.04 -3.72 -3.37
N ASP A 55 1.16 -5.04 -3.31
CA ASP A 55 1.64 -5.82 -4.44
C ASP A 55 0.55 -5.84 -5.51
N ILE A 56 0.94 -5.74 -6.77
CA ILE A 56 -0.02 -5.75 -7.88
C ILE A 56 -0.59 -7.15 -8.10
N MET A 57 0.27 -8.16 -8.12
CA MET A 57 -0.14 -9.54 -8.42
C MET A 57 -0.51 -10.29 -7.15
N MET A 58 -1.79 -10.26 -6.80
CA MET A 58 -2.32 -10.99 -5.64
C MET A 58 -3.56 -11.76 -6.04
N PRO A 59 -3.84 -12.90 -5.38
CA PRO A 59 -5.09 -13.62 -5.61
C PRO A 59 -6.29 -12.83 -5.08
N GLU A 60 -7.47 -13.18 -5.53
CA GLU A 60 -8.77 -12.58 -5.22
C GLU A 60 -8.92 -11.21 -5.88
N LEU A 61 -8.36 -10.17 -5.28
CA LEU A 61 -8.32 -8.82 -5.85
C LEU A 61 -6.87 -8.43 -6.08
N ASP A 62 -6.53 -8.01 -7.29
CA ASP A 62 -5.17 -7.51 -7.56
C ASP A 62 -4.97 -6.12 -6.95
N GLY A 63 -3.72 -5.62 -7.01
CA GLY A 63 -3.37 -4.33 -6.42
C GLY A 63 -4.14 -3.15 -7.01
N TYR A 64 -4.43 -3.18 -8.31
CA TYR A 64 -5.22 -2.10 -8.94
C TYR A 64 -6.65 -2.06 -8.39
N GLN A 65 -7.27 -3.24 -8.25
CA GLN A 65 -8.62 -3.35 -7.70
C GLN A 65 -8.68 -2.89 -6.25
N VAL A 66 -7.69 -3.26 -5.45
CA VAL A 66 -7.59 -2.83 -4.05
C VAL A 66 -7.42 -1.32 -3.97
N LEU A 67 -6.53 -0.75 -4.78
CA LEU A 67 -6.29 0.70 -4.80
C LEU A 67 -7.57 1.46 -5.15
N LYS A 68 -8.27 1.03 -6.20
CA LYS A 68 -9.54 1.64 -6.58
C LYS A 68 -10.54 1.58 -5.45
N THR A 69 -10.67 0.42 -4.81
CA THR A 69 -11.60 0.22 -3.69
C THR A 69 -11.26 1.13 -2.51
N ILE A 70 -9.99 1.24 -2.17
CA ILE A 70 -9.53 2.15 -1.10
C ILE A 70 -9.94 3.59 -1.40
N ARG A 71 -9.69 4.06 -2.62
CA ARG A 71 -10.03 5.43 -3.00
C ARG A 71 -11.54 5.66 -3.02
N ASP A 72 -12.32 4.68 -3.46
CA ASP A 72 -13.78 4.77 -3.44
C ASP A 72 -14.31 4.84 -2.00
N ILE A 73 -13.76 4.04 -1.09
CA ILE A 73 -14.11 4.08 0.34
C ILE A 73 -13.81 5.45 0.95
N GLU A 74 -12.63 5.99 0.65
CA GLU A 74 -12.25 7.32 1.16
C GLU A 74 -13.20 8.41 0.68
N LYS A 75 -13.62 8.34 -0.58
CA LYS A 75 -14.60 9.27 -1.15
C LYS A 75 -15.96 9.15 -0.46
N GLU A 76 -16.45 7.94 -0.30
CA GLU A 76 -17.75 7.71 0.35
C GLU A 76 -17.78 8.21 1.78
N ARG A 77 -16.66 8.16 2.47
CA ARG A 77 -16.53 8.61 3.86
C ARG A 77 -16.09 10.07 3.98
N ASN A 78 -16.00 10.76 2.85
CA ASN A 78 -15.61 12.18 2.81
C ASN A 78 -14.27 12.46 3.49
N ILE A 79 -13.31 11.54 3.33
CA ILE A 79 -11.96 11.71 3.87
C ILE A 79 -11.23 12.74 2.99
N PRO A 80 -10.74 13.85 3.57
CA PRO A 80 -10.03 14.84 2.78
C PRO A 80 -8.71 14.29 2.23
N GLU A 81 -8.28 14.81 1.09
CA GLU A 81 -7.09 14.32 0.38
C GLU A 81 -5.85 14.31 1.28
N GLU A 82 -5.67 15.32 2.11
CA GLU A 82 -4.51 15.41 3.01
C GLU A 82 -4.51 14.35 4.10
N LYS A 83 -5.66 13.69 4.34
CA LYS A 83 -5.80 12.61 5.31
C LYS A 83 -5.91 11.23 4.65
N ALA A 84 -5.95 11.18 3.33
CA ALA A 84 -6.01 9.92 2.61
C ALA A 84 -4.73 9.11 2.82
N SER A 85 -4.86 7.79 2.87
CA SER A 85 -3.70 6.91 2.99
C SER A 85 -2.77 7.07 1.78
N LYS A 86 -1.47 7.09 2.02
CA LYS A 86 -0.49 7.09 0.93
C LYS A 86 -0.34 5.66 0.45
N VAL A 87 -0.58 5.41 -0.83
CA VAL A 87 -0.50 4.06 -1.39
C VAL A 87 0.70 3.95 -2.31
N ILE A 88 1.59 3.01 -1.99
CA ILE A 88 2.74 2.68 -2.83
C ILE A 88 2.48 1.30 -3.43
N MET A 89 2.51 1.22 -4.76
CA MET A 89 2.37 -0.04 -5.47
C MET A 89 3.74 -0.71 -5.58
N THR A 90 3.79 -2.02 -5.37
CA THR A 90 5.01 -2.81 -5.58
C THR A 90 4.78 -3.86 -6.65
N THR A 91 5.77 -4.11 -7.49
CA THR A 91 5.60 -5.01 -8.62
C THR A 91 6.94 -5.63 -9.05
N ALA A 92 6.88 -6.78 -9.69
CA ALA A 92 8.04 -7.33 -10.38
C ALA A 92 8.40 -6.44 -11.58
N LEU A 93 9.66 -6.34 -11.91
CA LEU A 93 10.17 -5.41 -12.94
C LEU A 93 9.50 -5.56 -14.31
N ASN A 94 9.10 -6.79 -14.67
CA ASN A 94 8.48 -7.07 -15.96
C ASN A 94 6.99 -6.70 -16.02
N GLU A 95 6.42 -6.22 -14.94
CA GLU A 95 4.99 -5.87 -14.84
C GLU A 95 4.75 -4.37 -14.80
N GLY A 96 5.78 -3.56 -14.97
CA GLY A 96 5.74 -2.10 -14.80
C GLY A 96 5.04 -1.31 -15.89
N ARG A 97 4.54 -1.95 -16.94
CA ARG A 97 3.92 -1.25 -18.10
C ARG A 97 2.60 -0.54 -17.79
N ASN A 98 2.00 -0.77 -16.62
CA ASN A 98 0.76 -0.13 -16.21
C ASN A 98 0.96 0.94 -15.12
N VAL A 99 2.14 1.53 -15.04
CA VAL A 99 2.47 2.56 -14.07
C VAL A 99 1.51 3.75 -14.17
N THR A 100 1.22 4.20 -15.39
CA THR A 100 0.29 5.30 -15.63
C THR A 100 -1.08 5.01 -15.03
N LYS A 101 -1.60 3.78 -15.23
CA LYS A 101 -2.88 3.38 -14.67
C LYS A 101 -2.86 3.44 -13.14
N ALA A 102 -1.78 2.99 -12.50
CA ALA A 102 -1.65 3.04 -11.04
C ALA A 102 -1.75 4.48 -10.51
N PHE A 103 -1.05 5.42 -11.16
CA PHE A 103 -1.12 6.83 -10.76
C PHE A 103 -2.49 7.44 -11.03
N GLU A 104 -3.13 7.08 -12.14
CA GLU A 104 -4.50 7.52 -12.43
C GLU A 104 -5.49 7.04 -11.39
N LEU A 105 -5.29 5.83 -10.84
CA LEU A 105 -6.12 5.28 -9.78
C LEU A 105 -5.81 5.84 -8.40
N GLY A 106 -4.73 6.61 -8.27
CA GLY A 106 -4.44 7.35 -7.05
C GLY A 106 -3.33 6.80 -6.17
N CYS A 107 -2.39 5.98 -6.69
CA CYS A 107 -1.19 5.68 -5.92
C CYS A 107 -0.26 6.90 -5.92
N VAL A 108 0.59 7.01 -4.91
CA VAL A 108 1.52 8.14 -4.78
C VAL A 108 2.93 7.77 -5.19
N ALA A 109 3.23 6.49 -5.29
CA ALA A 109 4.55 6.01 -5.73
C ALA A 109 4.44 4.56 -6.22
N TYR A 110 5.47 4.12 -6.91
CA TYR A 110 5.53 2.82 -7.55
C TYR A 110 6.95 2.27 -7.39
N ALA A 111 7.09 1.09 -6.84
CA ALA A 111 8.40 0.50 -6.56
C ALA A 111 8.54 -0.86 -7.23
N GLY A 112 9.66 -1.07 -7.90
CA GLY A 112 9.99 -2.38 -8.50
C GLY A 112 10.56 -3.34 -7.47
N LYS A 113 10.34 -4.62 -7.67
CA LYS A 113 10.94 -5.69 -6.88
C LYS A 113 12.19 -6.21 -7.58
N PRO A 114 13.24 -6.60 -6.85
CA PRO A 114 13.37 -6.57 -5.39
C PRO A 114 13.46 -5.14 -4.85
N ILE A 115 12.90 -4.94 -3.66
CA ILE A 115 12.85 -3.60 -3.04
C ILE A 115 14.26 -3.16 -2.63
N ASP A 116 14.65 -1.99 -3.11
CA ASP A 116 15.86 -1.30 -2.68
C ASP A 116 15.50 -0.43 -1.47
N GLN A 117 15.99 -0.79 -0.29
CA GLN A 117 15.63 -0.10 0.95
C GLN A 117 15.93 1.39 0.89
N GLU A 118 17.11 1.77 0.40
CA GLU A 118 17.51 3.17 0.35
C GLU A 118 16.59 3.99 -0.54
N LYS A 119 16.28 3.46 -1.72
CA LYS A 119 15.34 4.14 -2.65
C LYS A 119 13.95 4.24 -2.06
N PHE A 120 13.49 3.18 -1.39
CA PHE A 120 12.18 3.18 -0.76
C PHE A 120 12.12 4.20 0.38
N GLU A 121 13.16 4.27 1.20
CA GLU A 121 13.24 5.27 2.28
C GLU A 121 13.25 6.69 1.73
N ASN A 122 13.91 6.92 0.60
CA ASN A 122 13.90 8.23 -0.05
C ASN A 122 12.48 8.62 -0.50
N VAL A 123 11.71 7.65 -1.00
CA VAL A 123 10.30 7.89 -1.35
C VAL A 123 9.51 8.26 -0.10
N LEU A 124 9.69 7.53 1.00
CA LEU A 124 8.99 7.82 2.26
C LEU A 124 9.30 9.23 2.77
N ARG A 125 10.55 9.68 2.62
CA ARG A 125 10.94 11.04 3.00
C ARG A 125 10.27 12.09 2.12
N LYS A 126 10.22 11.85 0.81
CA LYS A 126 9.54 12.76 -0.13
C LYS A 126 8.06 12.89 0.15
N LEU A 127 7.45 11.82 0.65
CA LEU A 127 6.04 11.80 1.03
C LEU A 127 5.80 12.35 2.44
N ALA A 128 6.85 12.77 3.12
CA ALA A 128 6.81 13.27 4.49
C ALA A 128 6.27 12.24 5.51
N LEU A 129 6.52 10.94 5.24
CA LEU A 129 6.14 9.87 6.14
C LEU A 129 7.23 9.56 7.16
N ILE A 130 8.47 9.85 6.82
CA ILE A 130 9.60 9.69 7.74
C ILE A 130 10.51 10.90 7.72
#